data_535ea939553c72e24d51de39c4cbba48
#
_entry.id   535ea939553c72e24d51de39c4cbba48
#
_cell.length_a   1.000
_cell.length_b   1.000
_cell.length_c   1.000
_cell.angle_alpha   90.00
_cell.angle_beta   90.00
_cell.angle_gamma   90.00
#
_symmetry.space_group_name_H-M   'P 1'
#
loop_
_entity.id
_entity.type
_entity.pdbx_description
1 polymer ?
#
loop_
_entity_poly.entity_id
_entity_poly.type
_entity_poly.pdbx_seq_one_letter_code
_entity_poly.pdbx_strand_id
1 'polypeptide(L)'
;MKKIMLIGKTGCGKTTLAQRLLGENPCYQKTQTVSLRGSCILDTPGEYLEQRGMYKALIVTAADADLILFLQDATDRQCGFSPGMASLFPKPAVGVVTKCDLCPNPQDRAAAIRFLEIAGVSRIFSVGLHAADDDLASLAAFVE
;
A
#
# COMPACT_ATOMS: atom_id res chain seq x y z
N MET A 1 -12.20 13.81 -0.87
CA MET A 1 -11.14 12.79 -0.93
C MET A 1 -11.71 11.47 -1.43
N LYS A 2 -11.00 10.78 -2.28
CA LYS A 2 -11.38 9.45 -2.73
C LYS A 2 -11.32 8.45 -1.58
N LYS A 3 -12.17 7.43 -1.64
CA LYS A 3 -12.10 6.32 -0.71
C LYS A 3 -11.01 5.35 -1.17
N ILE A 4 -10.01 5.13 -0.33
CA ILE A 4 -8.78 4.42 -0.68
C ILE A 4 -8.69 3.12 0.11
N MET A 5 -8.35 2.04 -0.57
CA MET A 5 -8.08 0.74 0.06
C MET A 5 -6.57 0.48 0.06
N LEU A 6 -6.03 0.10 1.21
CA LEU A 6 -4.61 -0.23 1.35
C LEU A 6 -4.43 -1.75 1.40
N ILE A 7 -3.56 -2.27 0.54
CA ILE A 7 -3.23 -3.70 0.49
C ILE A 7 -1.73 -3.88 0.60
N GLY A 8 -1.29 -4.74 1.49
CA GLY A 8 0.12 -5.08 1.67
C GLY A 8 0.30 -6.12 2.75
N LYS A 9 1.50 -6.71 2.82
CA LYS A 9 1.85 -7.69 3.84
C LYS A 9 1.81 -7.08 5.24
N THR A 10 1.68 -7.93 6.25
CA THR A 10 1.82 -7.53 7.66
C THR A 10 3.16 -6.84 7.86
N GLY A 11 3.14 -5.66 8.47
CA GLY A 11 4.35 -4.90 8.77
C GLY A 11 4.91 -4.09 7.61
N CYS A 12 4.22 -4.00 6.46
CA CYS A 12 4.73 -3.23 5.32
C CYS A 12 4.52 -1.71 5.45
N GLY A 13 3.84 -1.24 6.51
CA GLY A 13 3.65 0.18 6.75
C GLY A 13 2.29 0.73 6.34
N LYS A 14 1.27 -0.12 6.15
CA LYS A 14 -0.09 0.33 5.79
C LYS A 14 -0.67 1.31 6.79
N THR A 15 -0.65 0.94 8.07
CA THR A 15 -1.20 1.79 9.13
C THR A 15 -0.43 3.10 9.25
N THR A 16 0.90 3.05 9.15
CA THR A 16 1.75 4.24 9.17
C THR A 16 1.43 5.17 8.01
N LEU A 17 1.28 4.62 6.80
CA LEU A 17 0.93 5.42 5.63
C LEU A 17 -0.45 6.05 5.79
N ALA A 18 -1.43 5.28 6.29
CA ALA A 18 -2.78 5.80 6.54
C ALA A 18 -2.74 6.98 7.51
N GLN A 19 -1.98 6.84 8.59
CA GLN A 19 -1.84 7.92 9.59
C GLN A 19 -1.19 9.17 8.98
N ARG A 20 -0.16 8.99 8.17
CA ARG A 20 0.51 10.13 7.51
C ARG A 20 -0.41 10.83 6.51
N LEU A 21 -1.19 10.07 5.74
CA LEU A 21 -2.15 10.66 4.79
C LEU A 21 -3.26 11.42 5.49
N LEU A 22 -3.65 11.00 6.70
CA LEU A 22 -4.66 11.68 7.50
C LEU A 22 -4.07 12.80 8.37
N GLY A 23 -2.75 13.00 8.35
CA GLY A 23 -2.10 14.00 9.18
C GLY A 23 -1.93 13.60 10.64
N GLU A 24 -2.10 12.31 10.96
CA GLU A 24 -1.92 11.79 12.32
C GLU A 24 -0.45 11.50 12.62
N ASN A 25 -0.11 11.44 13.92
CA ASN A 25 1.23 11.01 14.33
C ASN A 25 1.41 9.53 14.06
N PRO A 26 2.46 9.09 13.34
CA PRO A 26 2.66 7.68 13.03
C PRO A 26 2.93 6.87 14.30
N CYS A 27 2.18 5.79 14.47
CA CYS A 27 2.45 4.77 15.48
C CYS A 27 2.03 3.42 14.92
N TYR A 28 2.83 2.38 15.19
CA TYR A 28 2.54 1.04 14.68
C TYR A 28 1.36 0.43 15.39
N GLN A 29 0.41 -0.08 14.62
CA GLN A 29 -0.71 -0.87 15.11
C GLN A 29 -0.98 -1.99 14.12
N LYS A 30 -1.10 -3.22 14.62
CA LYS A 30 -1.44 -4.35 13.76
C LYS A 30 -2.94 -4.34 13.47
N THR A 31 -3.28 -4.33 12.18
CA THR A 31 -4.66 -4.39 11.72
C THR A 31 -5.07 -5.87 11.60
N GLN A 32 -6.10 -6.27 12.33
CA GLN A 32 -6.61 -7.66 12.32
C GLN A 32 -7.89 -7.83 11.53
N THR A 33 -8.64 -6.76 11.35
CA THR A 33 -9.85 -6.73 10.53
C THR A 33 -9.82 -5.50 9.65
N VAL A 34 -10.62 -5.50 8.58
CA VAL A 34 -10.76 -4.30 7.75
C VAL A 34 -11.30 -3.17 8.61
N SER A 35 -10.63 -2.02 8.58
CA SER A 35 -11.04 -0.85 9.34
C SER A 35 -11.08 0.38 8.45
N LEU A 36 -12.02 1.28 8.73
CA LEU A 36 -12.18 2.54 8.02
C LEU A 36 -11.55 3.65 8.85
N ARG A 37 -10.50 4.29 8.31
CA ARG A 37 -9.80 5.38 8.97
C ARG A 37 -10.18 6.70 8.33
N GLY A 38 -10.59 7.66 9.16
CA GLY A 38 -10.93 9.00 8.68
C GLY A 38 -12.03 9.02 7.64
N SER A 39 -12.92 8.04 7.61
CA SER A 39 -14.03 7.87 6.65
C SER A 39 -13.60 7.66 5.20
N CYS A 40 -12.31 7.66 4.88
CA CYS A 40 -11.84 7.59 3.50
C CYS A 40 -10.75 6.56 3.24
N ILE A 41 -10.19 5.91 4.27
CA ILE A 41 -9.13 4.91 4.10
C ILE A 41 -9.58 3.56 4.67
N LEU A 42 -9.61 2.55 3.78
CA LEU A 42 -9.89 1.17 4.16
C LEU A 42 -8.54 0.47 4.37
N ASP A 43 -8.18 0.22 5.62
CA ASP A 43 -6.97 -0.48 5.99
C ASP A 43 -7.29 -1.96 6.16
N THR A 44 -6.58 -2.84 5.41
CA THR A 44 -6.84 -4.28 5.41
C THR A 44 -5.78 -5.03 6.20
N PRO A 45 -6.14 -6.19 6.81
CA PRO A 45 -5.15 -7.04 7.45
C PRO A 45 -4.12 -7.56 6.43
N GLY A 46 -2.84 -7.54 6.81
CA GLY A 46 -1.77 -8.05 5.95
C GLY A 46 -1.93 -9.53 5.62
N GLU A 47 -2.52 -10.30 6.55
CA GLU A 47 -2.79 -11.72 6.36
C GLU A 47 -3.71 -11.99 5.17
N TYR A 48 -4.58 -11.05 4.80
CA TYR A 48 -5.47 -11.20 3.65
C TYR A 48 -4.67 -11.31 2.34
N LEU A 49 -3.55 -10.61 2.24
CA LEU A 49 -2.67 -10.72 1.08
C LEU A 49 -1.80 -11.96 1.14
N GLU A 50 -1.31 -12.32 2.32
CA GLU A 50 -0.40 -13.43 2.53
C GLU A 50 -1.05 -14.80 2.31
N GLN A 51 -2.38 -14.88 2.40
CA GLN A 51 -3.14 -16.13 2.24
C GLN A 51 -4.04 -16.03 1.02
N ARG A 52 -3.79 -16.89 0.03
CA ARG A 52 -4.58 -16.87 -1.22
C ARG A 52 -6.08 -17.06 -0.98
N GLY A 53 -6.45 -17.86 0.03
CA GLY A 53 -7.85 -18.05 0.39
C GLY A 53 -8.56 -16.78 0.83
N MET A 54 -7.80 -15.74 1.18
CA MET A 54 -8.36 -14.46 1.62
C MET A 54 -8.45 -13.41 0.51
N TYR A 55 -7.99 -13.72 -0.71
CA TYR A 55 -8.04 -12.77 -1.84
C TYR A 55 -9.47 -12.34 -2.16
N LYS A 56 -10.42 -13.23 -2.02
CA LYS A 56 -11.82 -12.91 -2.25
C LYS A 56 -12.31 -11.80 -1.29
N ALA A 57 -11.87 -11.83 -0.04
CA ALA A 57 -12.21 -10.78 0.92
C ALA A 57 -11.66 -9.42 0.48
N LEU A 58 -10.43 -9.39 -0.08
CA LEU A 58 -9.86 -8.16 -0.63
C LEU A 58 -10.67 -7.65 -1.81
N ILE A 59 -11.05 -8.52 -2.73
CA ILE A 59 -11.81 -8.15 -3.93
C ILE A 59 -13.18 -7.60 -3.55
N VAL A 60 -13.87 -8.23 -2.60
CA VAL A 60 -15.18 -7.76 -2.12
C VAL A 60 -15.06 -6.39 -1.45
N THR A 61 -14.03 -6.20 -0.61
CA THR A 61 -13.78 -4.91 0.05
C THR A 61 -13.49 -3.81 -0.95
N ALA A 62 -12.79 -4.13 -2.04
CA ALA A 62 -12.42 -3.16 -3.08
C ALA A 62 -13.63 -2.54 -3.78
N ALA A 63 -14.79 -3.19 -3.76
CA ALA A 63 -16.01 -2.63 -4.34
C ALA A 63 -16.42 -1.32 -3.66
N ASP A 64 -16.06 -1.13 -2.39
CA ASP A 64 -16.38 0.07 -1.63
C ASP A 64 -15.30 1.16 -1.74
N ALA A 65 -14.25 0.93 -2.50
CA ALA A 65 -13.16 1.88 -2.67
C ALA A 65 -13.21 2.54 -4.05
N ASP A 66 -12.59 3.71 -4.16
CA ASP A 66 -12.42 4.42 -5.44
C ASP A 66 -11.04 4.16 -6.03
N LEU A 67 -10.07 3.86 -5.19
CA LEU A 67 -8.67 3.66 -5.56
C LEU A 67 -8.05 2.62 -4.65
N ILE A 68 -7.16 1.80 -5.19
CA ILE A 68 -6.43 0.79 -4.42
C ILE A 68 -4.95 1.12 -4.41
N LEU A 69 -4.33 1.08 -3.23
CA LEU A 69 -2.89 1.23 -3.08
C LEU A 69 -2.26 -0.12 -2.74
N PHE A 70 -1.35 -0.59 -3.57
CA PHE A 70 -0.53 -1.78 -3.31
C PHE A 70 0.77 -1.32 -2.66
N LEU A 71 0.99 -1.71 -1.40
CA LEU A 71 2.17 -1.31 -0.64
C LEU A 71 3.23 -2.41 -0.64
N GLN A 72 4.43 -2.07 -1.06
CA GLN A 72 5.59 -2.95 -1.02
C GLN A 72 6.67 -2.33 -0.14
N ASP A 73 7.10 -3.05 0.88
CA ASP A 73 8.18 -2.64 1.77
C ASP A 73 9.51 -2.70 1.01
N ALA A 74 10.23 -1.60 0.96
CA ALA A 74 11.53 -1.52 0.26
C ALA A 74 12.58 -2.43 0.91
N THR A 75 12.41 -2.77 2.18
CA THR A 75 13.35 -3.65 2.91
C THR A 75 12.99 -5.13 2.75
N ASP A 76 11.84 -5.46 2.19
CA ASP A 76 11.39 -6.83 1.98
C ASP A 76 11.81 -7.29 0.57
N ARG A 77 12.65 -8.31 0.50
CA ARG A 77 13.17 -8.84 -0.76
C ARG A 77 12.20 -9.81 -1.45
N GLN A 78 11.05 -10.06 -0.85
CA GLN A 78 10.03 -10.94 -1.42
C GLN A 78 8.85 -10.10 -1.91
N CYS A 79 8.38 -10.43 -3.11
CA CYS A 79 7.20 -9.79 -3.67
C CYS A 79 5.95 -10.21 -2.89
N GLY A 80 5.15 -9.23 -2.45
CA GLY A 80 3.89 -9.49 -1.76
C GLY A 80 2.73 -9.77 -2.70
N PHE A 81 2.88 -9.52 -4.01
CA PHE A 81 1.80 -9.55 -4.97
C PHE A 81 2.03 -10.58 -6.06
N SER A 82 0.96 -11.23 -6.50
CA SER A 82 1.01 -12.12 -7.67
C SER A 82 1.15 -11.29 -8.94
N PRO A 83 1.83 -11.83 -9.98
CA PRO A 83 1.89 -11.15 -11.27
C PRO A 83 0.49 -10.82 -11.81
N GLY A 84 0.29 -9.58 -12.23
CA GLY A 84 -1.00 -9.14 -12.78
C GLY A 84 -2.11 -9.02 -11.74
N MET A 85 -1.80 -9.02 -10.46
CA MET A 85 -2.82 -9.02 -9.39
C MET A 85 -3.76 -7.81 -9.47
N ALA A 86 -3.28 -6.67 -9.96
CA ALA A 86 -4.10 -5.46 -10.10
C ALA A 86 -5.33 -5.70 -10.98
N SER A 87 -5.25 -6.63 -11.94
CA SER A 87 -6.37 -6.95 -12.83
C SER A 87 -7.51 -7.70 -12.15
N LEU A 88 -7.28 -8.25 -10.95
CA LEU A 88 -8.32 -8.93 -10.19
C LEU A 88 -9.31 -7.96 -9.53
N PHE A 89 -8.96 -6.68 -9.44
CA PHE A 89 -9.75 -5.69 -8.73
C PHE A 89 -10.56 -4.84 -9.70
N PRO A 90 -11.78 -4.45 -9.31
CA PRO A 90 -12.66 -3.65 -10.20
C PRO A 90 -12.29 -2.17 -10.23
N LYS A 91 -11.27 -1.74 -9.49
CA LYS A 91 -10.89 -0.34 -9.35
C LYS A 91 -9.44 -0.13 -9.75
N PRO A 92 -9.04 1.12 -10.10
CA PRO A 92 -7.65 1.42 -10.41
C PRO A 92 -6.73 1.13 -9.24
N ALA A 93 -5.53 0.59 -9.51
CA ALA A 93 -4.52 0.29 -8.52
C ALA A 93 -3.24 1.05 -8.82
N VAL A 94 -2.69 1.70 -7.79
CA VAL A 94 -1.35 2.31 -7.87
C VAL A 94 -0.45 1.68 -6.82
N GLY A 95 0.86 1.75 -7.02
CA GLY A 95 1.83 1.16 -6.12
C GLY A 95 2.47 2.20 -5.22
N VAL A 96 2.80 1.79 -4.00
CA VAL A 96 3.55 2.60 -3.05
C VAL A 96 4.69 1.75 -2.49
N VAL A 97 5.92 2.21 -2.68
CA VAL A 97 7.09 1.62 -2.04
C VAL A 97 7.27 2.31 -0.70
N THR A 98 7.19 1.53 0.39
CA THR A 98 7.27 2.05 1.76
C THR A 98 8.66 1.83 2.35
N LYS A 99 8.94 2.54 3.45
CA LYS A 99 10.19 2.41 4.21
C LYS A 99 11.44 2.72 3.40
N CYS A 100 11.34 3.65 2.45
CA CYS A 100 12.48 4.04 1.61
C CYS A 100 13.62 4.64 2.42
N ASP A 101 13.33 5.27 3.55
CA ASP A 101 14.31 5.81 4.48
C ASP A 101 15.11 4.73 5.22
N LEU A 102 14.58 3.51 5.29
CA LEU A 102 15.24 2.36 5.92
C LEU A 102 15.97 1.47 4.91
N CYS A 103 15.96 1.85 3.64
CA CYS A 103 16.54 1.06 2.56
C CYS A 103 17.77 1.79 1.99
N PRO A 104 19.00 1.52 2.51
CA PRO A 104 20.20 2.20 2.04
C PRO A 104 20.65 1.74 0.66
N ASN A 105 20.21 0.57 0.20
CA ASN A 105 20.63 0.00 -1.07
C ASN A 105 19.66 0.36 -2.18
N PRO A 106 20.08 1.16 -3.20
CA PRO A 106 19.21 1.50 -4.32
C PRO A 106 18.68 0.30 -5.10
N GLN A 107 19.40 -0.83 -5.08
CA GLN A 107 18.96 -2.03 -5.78
C GLN A 107 17.73 -2.65 -5.12
N ASP A 108 17.62 -2.60 -3.80
CA ASP A 108 16.46 -3.12 -3.07
C ASP A 108 15.22 -2.27 -3.38
N ARG A 109 15.40 -0.96 -3.44
CA ARG A 109 14.32 -0.05 -3.84
C ARG A 109 13.87 -0.30 -5.27
N ALA A 110 14.81 -0.51 -6.19
CA ALA A 110 14.50 -0.82 -7.58
C ALA A 110 13.77 -2.15 -7.70
N ALA A 111 14.13 -3.15 -6.88
CA ALA A 111 13.43 -4.44 -6.86
C ALA A 111 11.98 -4.28 -6.38
N ALA A 112 11.74 -3.47 -5.34
CA ALA A 112 10.39 -3.20 -4.85
C ALA A 112 9.53 -2.54 -5.93
N ILE A 113 10.09 -1.59 -6.67
CA ILE A 113 9.40 -0.95 -7.80
C ILE A 113 9.05 -1.99 -8.87
N ARG A 114 9.98 -2.89 -9.20
CA ARG A 114 9.74 -3.94 -10.18
C ARG A 114 8.63 -4.89 -9.74
N PHE A 115 8.58 -5.24 -8.47
CA PHE A 115 7.51 -6.09 -7.93
C PHE A 115 6.14 -5.46 -8.15
N LEU A 116 6.02 -4.16 -7.95
CA LEU A 116 4.77 -3.44 -8.18
C LEU A 116 4.43 -3.34 -9.68
N GLU A 117 5.42 -3.14 -10.54
CA GLU A 117 5.21 -3.14 -11.99
C GLU A 117 4.68 -4.49 -12.46
N ILE A 118 5.24 -5.59 -11.97
CA ILE A 118 4.78 -6.95 -12.31
C ILE A 118 3.36 -7.19 -11.81
N ALA A 119 3.00 -6.62 -10.66
CA ALA A 119 1.63 -6.69 -10.15
C ALA A 119 0.62 -5.96 -11.02
N GLY A 120 1.08 -5.07 -11.90
CA GLY A 120 0.22 -4.41 -12.88
C GLY A 120 -0.32 -3.05 -12.45
N VAL A 121 0.30 -2.40 -11.48
CA VAL A 121 -0.14 -1.06 -11.05
C VAL A 121 0.18 -0.02 -12.14
N SER A 122 -0.64 1.04 -12.19
CA SER A 122 -0.52 2.06 -13.22
C SER A 122 0.50 3.14 -12.90
N ARG A 123 0.83 3.33 -11.63
CA ARG A 123 1.73 4.38 -11.17
C ARG A 123 2.36 3.96 -9.84
N ILE A 124 3.57 4.45 -9.54
CA ILE A 124 4.30 4.07 -8.34
C ILE A 124 4.80 5.33 -7.63
N PHE A 125 4.58 5.39 -6.31
CA PHE A 125 5.10 6.41 -5.43
C PHE A 125 6.08 5.78 -4.44
N SER A 126 7.08 6.53 -3.98
CA SER A 126 8.05 6.07 -2.99
C SER A 126 7.95 6.94 -1.75
N VAL A 127 7.74 6.33 -0.58
CA VAL A 127 7.56 7.04 0.67
C VAL A 127 8.43 6.45 1.77
N GLY A 128 8.78 7.27 2.77
CA GLY A 128 9.46 6.85 3.98
C GLY A 128 8.81 7.51 5.19
N LEU A 129 9.13 7.03 6.40
CA LEU A 129 8.53 7.59 7.61
C LEU A 129 9.07 8.99 7.92
N HIS A 130 10.35 9.21 7.68
CA HIS A 130 11.05 10.45 8.03
C HIS A 130 11.73 11.11 6.84
N ALA A 131 11.50 10.62 5.63
CA ALA A 131 12.14 11.16 4.45
C ALA A 131 11.55 12.52 4.08
N ALA A 132 12.41 13.55 3.98
CA ALA A 132 11.97 14.88 3.58
C ALA A 132 11.64 14.95 2.08
N ASP A 133 12.28 14.08 1.29
CA ASP A 133 12.19 14.08 -0.17
C ASP A 133 11.37 12.91 -0.73
N ASP A 134 10.40 12.41 0.05
CA ASP A 134 9.55 11.33 -0.44
C ASP A 134 8.37 11.87 -1.27
N ASP A 135 7.63 10.95 -1.87
CA ASP A 135 6.50 11.25 -2.73
C ASP A 135 5.18 11.43 -1.97
N LEU A 136 5.23 11.60 -0.64
CA LEU A 136 4.02 11.65 0.17
C LEU A 136 3.09 12.79 -0.27
N ALA A 137 3.64 13.97 -0.51
CA ALA A 137 2.84 15.12 -0.95
C ALA A 137 2.19 14.86 -2.31
N SER A 138 2.94 14.26 -3.24
CA SER A 138 2.42 13.88 -4.55
C SER A 138 1.34 12.81 -4.44
N LEU A 139 1.53 11.82 -3.57
CA LEU A 139 0.54 10.80 -3.31
C LEU A 139 -0.72 11.40 -2.69
N ALA A 140 -0.57 12.26 -1.69
CA ALA A 140 -1.71 12.93 -1.05
C ALA A 140 -2.53 13.73 -2.06
N ALA A 141 -1.88 14.46 -2.96
CA ALA A 141 -2.55 15.21 -4.02
C ALA A 141 -3.26 14.27 -5.00
N PHE A 142 -2.66 13.13 -5.32
CA PHE A 142 -3.24 12.17 -6.25
C PHE A 142 -4.52 11.53 -5.71
N VAL A 143 -4.59 11.28 -4.40
CA VAL A 143 -5.73 10.60 -3.77
C VAL A 143 -6.87 11.53 -3.39
N GLU A 144 -6.70 12.82 -3.54
CA GLU A 144 -7.76 13.80 -3.27
C GLU A 144 -8.83 13.85 -4.35
#